data_dbb3762f9f3db742c63ac1309013ef26
#
_entry.id   dbb3762f9f3db742c63ac1309013ef26
#
_cell.length_a   1.000
_cell.length_b   1.000
_cell.length_c   1.000
_cell.angle_alpha   90.00
_cell.angle_beta   90.00
_cell.angle_gamma   90.00
#
_symmetry.space_group_name_H-M   'P 1'
#
loop_
_entity.id
_entity.type
_entity.pdbx_description
1 polymer ?
#
loop_
_entity_poly.entity_id
_entity_poly.type
_entity_poly.pdbx_seq_one_letter_code
_entity_poly.pdbx_strand_id
1 'polypeptide(L)'
;MSSPVKKMFVSAFVAAGLLTQAGVAHADELNQSGSTEKVAEATAPLPGGVENSDDVPAVKPRSAEGVTWAPGGFGAANTLYVDGKGTYVNYIRMAYNLGASPGNACVDGFEIAYRENGRRVVRNSGPNCALYRTTHTFQVDRNLDSDSQVCGRAHVRSAGAGNWACITIKP
;
A
#
# COMPACT_ATOMS: atom_id res chain seq x y z
N MET A 1 -36.80 39.23 -21.39
CA MET A 1 -37.99 39.05 -20.55
C MET A 1 -37.67 38.03 -19.47
N SER A 2 -37.67 38.54 -18.24
CA SER A 2 -37.91 37.86 -16.95
C SER A 2 -36.87 36.88 -16.43
N SER A 3 -35.98 37.39 -15.58
CA SER A 3 -35.50 36.70 -14.36
C SER A 3 -36.63 36.52 -13.34
N PRO A 4 -36.55 35.57 -12.46
CA PRO A 4 -36.50 35.92 -11.04
C PRO A 4 -35.44 35.12 -10.23
N VAL A 5 -34.66 35.84 -9.46
CA VAL A 5 -34.77 36.21 -8.04
C VAL A 5 -34.52 35.07 -7.04
N LYS A 6 -33.34 35.15 -6.46
CA LYS A 6 -32.90 34.97 -5.05
C LYS A 6 -33.80 34.19 -4.10
N LYS A 7 -33.14 33.29 -3.35
CA LYS A 7 -33.35 33.21 -1.89
C LYS A 7 -32.04 32.87 -1.17
N MET A 8 -31.52 33.83 -0.43
CA MET A 8 -30.57 33.68 0.69
C MET A 8 -31.28 32.92 1.83
N PHE A 9 -30.62 31.95 2.41
CA PHE A 9 -30.87 31.56 3.79
C PHE A 9 -29.56 31.67 4.57
N VAL A 10 -29.54 32.71 5.41
CA VAL A 10 -28.61 32.85 6.53
C VAL A 10 -29.21 32.06 7.69
N SER A 11 -28.47 31.16 8.27
CA SER A 11 -28.77 30.62 9.57
C SER A 11 -27.46 30.57 10.38
N ALA A 12 -27.38 31.52 11.28
CA ALA A 12 -26.44 31.54 12.39
C ALA A 12 -26.94 30.59 13.47
N PHE A 13 -26.09 29.72 13.95
CA PHE A 13 -26.26 29.12 15.28
C PHE A 13 -24.94 29.23 16.05
N VAL A 14 -25.02 30.09 17.04
CA VAL A 14 -24.10 30.20 18.17
C VAL A 14 -24.59 29.20 19.22
N ALA A 15 -23.70 28.34 19.71
CA ALA A 15 -23.85 27.77 21.05
C ALA A 15 -22.47 27.40 21.59
N ALA A 16 -22.08 28.16 22.59
CA ALA A 16 -20.97 27.88 23.48
C ALA A 16 -21.29 26.68 24.38
N GLY A 17 -20.28 25.90 24.69
CA GLY A 17 -20.37 24.84 25.70
C GLY A 17 -18.97 24.44 26.14
N LEU A 18 -18.43 25.16 27.14
CA LEU A 18 -17.29 24.76 27.98
C LEU A 18 -17.74 23.65 28.91
N LEU A 19 -17.07 22.52 28.87
CA LEU A 19 -17.03 21.55 29.97
C LEU A 19 -15.63 20.96 30.07
N THR A 20 -14.88 21.48 31.02
CA THR A 20 -13.70 20.92 31.66
C THR A 20 -14.09 19.65 32.41
N GLN A 21 -13.46 18.53 32.11
CA GLN A 21 -13.32 17.44 33.08
C GLN A 21 -11.87 16.97 33.09
N ALA A 22 -11.22 17.27 34.19
CA ALA A 22 -10.03 16.61 34.68
C ALA A 22 -10.44 15.20 35.17
N GLY A 23 -9.75 14.18 34.72
CA GLY A 23 -9.96 12.78 35.09
C GLY A 23 -8.68 11.99 34.97
N VAL A 24 -7.93 11.98 36.07
CA VAL A 24 -7.17 10.90 36.74
C VAL A 24 -6.46 9.87 35.84
N ALA A 25 -5.14 9.91 35.96
CA ALA A 25 -4.21 8.86 35.56
C ALA A 25 -4.59 7.51 36.23
N HIS A 26 -4.74 6.49 35.37
CA HIS A 26 -4.53 5.09 35.76
C HIS A 26 -3.46 4.52 34.86
N ALA A 27 -2.29 4.31 35.44
CA ALA A 27 -1.28 3.42 34.93
C ALA A 27 -1.79 1.99 35.14
N ASP A 28 -2.20 1.32 34.05
CA ASP A 28 -2.32 -0.13 34.01
C ASP A 28 -1.19 -0.66 33.18
N GLU A 29 -0.26 -1.21 33.92
CA GLU A 29 0.85 -2.03 33.46
C GLU A 29 0.29 -3.35 32.89
N LEU A 30 0.02 -3.40 31.62
CA LEU A 30 -0.26 -4.65 30.89
C LEU A 30 0.97 -5.09 30.12
N ASN A 31 1.67 -6.00 30.77
CA ASN A 31 2.60 -6.97 30.26
C ASN A 31 2.17 -7.48 28.87
N GLN A 32 2.60 -6.81 27.79
CA GLN A 32 2.53 -7.36 26.44
C GLN A 32 3.78 -8.17 26.18
N SER A 33 3.59 -9.47 26.35
CA SER A 33 4.47 -10.51 25.79
C SER A 33 4.71 -10.21 24.32
N GLY A 34 5.91 -9.70 24.03
CA GLY A 34 6.32 -9.32 22.68
C GLY A 34 6.47 -10.54 21.79
N SER A 35 5.54 -10.69 20.89
CA SER A 35 5.80 -11.41 19.64
C SER A 35 6.53 -10.46 18.71
N THR A 36 7.85 -10.51 18.76
CA THR A 36 8.72 -9.83 17.80
C THR A 36 8.58 -10.54 16.45
N GLU A 37 7.60 -10.14 15.68
CA GLU A 37 7.53 -10.48 14.27
C GLU A 37 8.65 -9.69 13.58
N LYS A 38 9.74 -10.39 13.33
CA LYS A 38 10.94 -9.90 12.68
C LYS A 38 10.57 -9.62 11.22
N VAL A 39 10.22 -8.38 10.92
CA VAL A 39 10.14 -7.88 9.55
C VAL A 39 11.54 -8.00 8.97
N ALA A 40 11.74 -8.95 8.07
CA ALA A 40 12.97 -9.07 7.31
C ALA A 40 13.02 -7.90 6.33
N GLU A 41 13.79 -6.89 6.68
CA GLU A 41 14.20 -5.80 5.81
C GLU A 41 15.18 -6.37 4.79
N ALA A 42 14.69 -6.63 3.58
CA ALA A 42 15.53 -7.04 2.47
C ALA A 42 16.25 -5.80 1.93
N THR A 43 17.42 -5.54 2.44
CA THR A 43 18.39 -4.59 1.88
C THR A 43 18.81 -5.11 0.50
N ALA A 44 18.65 -4.31 -0.55
CA ALA A 44 19.13 -4.63 -1.88
C ALA A 44 20.65 -4.87 -1.84
N PRO A 45 21.17 -5.95 -2.44
CA PRO A 45 22.60 -6.19 -2.48
C PRO A 45 23.29 -5.21 -3.42
N LEU A 46 24.29 -4.51 -2.90
CA LEU A 46 25.30 -3.81 -3.68
C LEU A 46 26.10 -4.85 -4.49
N PRO A 47 26.50 -4.57 -5.73
CA PRO A 47 27.29 -5.51 -6.50
C PRO A 47 28.74 -5.55 -5.99
N GLY A 48 29.16 -6.66 -5.48
CA GLY A 48 30.55 -6.87 -5.12
C GLY A 48 30.80 -8.00 -4.14
N GLY A 49 31.05 -9.19 -4.66
CA GLY A 49 32.11 -10.07 -4.17
C GLY A 49 31.79 -11.09 -3.09
N VAL A 50 32.03 -12.34 -3.50
CA VAL A 50 32.65 -13.49 -2.81
C VAL A 50 31.74 -14.56 -2.22
N GLU A 51 31.67 -15.59 -2.98
CA GLU A 51 31.66 -17.07 -2.79
C GLU A 51 31.60 -17.67 -1.39
N ASN A 52 30.83 -18.75 -1.38
CA ASN A 52 30.88 -19.95 -0.55
C ASN A 52 30.17 -19.90 0.79
N SER A 53 29.00 -20.48 0.80
CA SER A 53 28.60 -21.42 1.85
C SER A 53 27.51 -22.36 1.33
N ASP A 54 27.92 -23.58 1.19
CA ASP A 54 27.09 -24.73 0.86
C ASP A 54 26.02 -24.98 1.93
N ASP A 55 24.84 -25.46 1.49
CA ASP A 55 23.79 -26.07 2.28
C ASP A 55 23.09 -25.23 3.37
N VAL A 56 22.52 -24.11 2.99
CA VAL A 56 21.31 -23.62 3.68
C VAL A 56 20.11 -24.07 2.86
N PRO A 57 19.15 -24.86 3.41
CA PRO A 57 17.94 -25.18 2.68
C PRO A 57 17.28 -23.88 2.27
N ALA A 58 17.11 -23.65 0.96
CA ALA A 58 16.51 -22.48 0.42
C ALA A 58 15.08 -22.35 1.01
N VAL A 59 14.94 -21.51 2.02
CA VAL A 59 13.63 -21.11 2.55
C VAL A 59 12.95 -20.41 1.39
N LYS A 60 12.02 -21.11 0.71
CA LYS A 60 11.22 -20.50 -0.35
C LYS A 60 10.49 -19.32 0.25
N PRO A 61 10.73 -18.10 -0.23
CA PRO A 61 10.05 -16.94 0.33
C PRO A 61 8.54 -17.12 0.17
N ARG A 62 7.81 -16.96 1.27
CA ARG A 62 6.34 -17.04 1.29
C ARG A 62 5.68 -15.78 0.73
N SER A 63 6.49 -14.75 0.49
CA SER A 63 6.04 -13.47 -0.05
C SER A 63 7.10 -12.91 -0.98
N ALA A 64 6.68 -12.08 -1.93
CA ALA A 64 7.55 -11.40 -2.87
C ALA A 64 7.22 -9.91 -2.93
N GLU A 65 8.24 -9.09 -3.20
CA GLU A 65 8.12 -7.64 -3.29
C GLU A 65 8.68 -7.13 -4.62
N GLY A 66 7.95 -6.18 -5.24
CA GLY A 66 8.39 -5.45 -6.42
C GLY A 66 8.30 -3.95 -6.19
N VAL A 67 9.34 -3.21 -6.58
CA VAL A 67 9.41 -1.76 -6.41
C VAL A 67 9.66 -1.10 -7.76
N THR A 68 9.02 0.05 -8.00
CA THR A 68 9.25 0.89 -9.17
C THR A 68 9.07 2.36 -8.84
N TRP A 69 9.66 3.23 -9.63
CA TRP A 69 9.48 4.68 -9.49
C TRP A 69 8.03 5.10 -9.73
N ALA A 70 7.58 6.08 -8.95
CA ALA A 70 6.28 6.70 -9.08
C ALA A 70 6.41 8.22 -9.19
N PRO A 71 5.44 8.91 -9.81
CA PRO A 71 5.41 10.37 -9.81
C PRO A 71 5.18 10.90 -8.38
N GLY A 72 5.57 12.14 -8.10
CA GLY A 72 5.31 12.79 -6.81
C GLY A 72 6.53 13.31 -6.07
N GLY A 73 7.73 13.16 -6.63
CA GLY A 73 8.95 13.74 -6.08
C GLY A 73 10.14 12.80 -6.07
N PHE A 74 11.27 13.30 -5.55
CA PHE A 74 12.50 12.53 -5.48
C PHE A 74 12.37 11.35 -4.51
N GLY A 75 12.60 10.15 -5.04
CA GLY A 75 12.48 8.90 -4.28
C GLY A 75 11.03 8.39 -4.14
N ALA A 76 10.06 9.01 -4.81
CA ALA A 76 8.69 8.48 -4.82
C ALA A 76 8.64 7.12 -5.52
N ALA A 77 7.94 6.17 -4.91
CA ALA A 77 7.91 4.79 -5.37
C ALA A 77 6.58 4.09 -5.14
N ASN A 78 6.25 3.18 -6.06
CA ASN A 78 5.24 2.16 -5.89
C ASN A 78 5.89 0.88 -5.40
N THR A 79 5.30 0.27 -4.38
CA THR A 79 5.71 -1.03 -3.87
C THR A 79 4.55 -2.00 -3.98
N LEU A 80 4.80 -3.15 -4.57
CA LEU A 80 3.87 -4.27 -4.70
C LEU A 80 4.33 -5.40 -3.80
N TYR A 81 3.46 -5.87 -2.92
CA TYR A 81 3.65 -7.06 -2.10
C TYR A 81 2.66 -8.12 -2.52
N VAL A 82 3.14 -9.34 -2.69
CA VAL A 82 2.31 -10.51 -2.93
C VAL A 82 2.57 -11.51 -1.81
N ASP A 83 1.54 -11.80 -1.02
CA ASP A 83 1.57 -12.80 0.04
C ASP A 83 0.92 -14.08 -0.43
N GLY A 84 1.62 -15.22 -0.24
CA GLY A 84 1.11 -16.52 -0.68
C GLY A 84 2.19 -17.60 -0.66
N LYS A 85 1.84 -18.77 -1.20
CA LYS A 85 2.75 -19.90 -1.32
C LYS A 85 2.57 -20.59 -2.69
N GLY A 86 3.66 -20.69 -3.45
CA GLY A 86 3.59 -21.22 -4.83
C GLY A 86 2.69 -20.32 -5.68
N THR A 87 1.70 -20.91 -6.33
CA THR A 87 0.71 -20.17 -7.12
C THR A 87 -0.45 -19.62 -6.31
N TYR A 88 -0.64 -20.08 -5.06
CA TYR A 88 -1.72 -19.60 -4.20
C TYR A 88 -1.35 -18.24 -3.58
N VAL A 89 -2.18 -17.24 -3.85
CA VAL A 89 -2.02 -15.86 -3.36
C VAL A 89 -3.14 -15.54 -2.39
N ASN A 90 -2.78 -15.19 -1.15
CA ASN A 90 -3.72 -14.74 -0.12
C ASN A 90 -4.17 -13.32 -0.43
N TYR A 91 -3.22 -12.40 -0.53
CA TYR A 91 -3.51 -11.00 -0.84
C TYR A 91 -2.39 -10.36 -1.65
N ILE A 92 -2.74 -9.25 -2.31
CA ILE A 92 -1.82 -8.34 -2.97
C ILE A 92 -1.95 -6.99 -2.29
N ARG A 93 -0.84 -6.44 -1.80
CA ARG A 93 -0.81 -5.10 -1.19
C ARG A 93 -0.03 -4.15 -2.07
N MET A 94 -0.62 -3.00 -2.33
CA MET A 94 0.03 -1.86 -2.97
C MET A 94 0.36 -0.79 -1.95
N ALA A 95 1.51 -0.16 -2.10
CA ALA A 95 1.89 1.03 -1.36
C ALA A 95 2.44 2.10 -2.31
N TYR A 96 2.14 3.35 -2.00
CA TYR A 96 2.74 4.52 -2.61
C TYR A 96 3.45 5.34 -1.53
N ASN A 97 4.73 5.62 -1.75
CA ASN A 97 5.58 6.43 -0.87
C ASN A 97 5.98 7.72 -1.58
N LEU A 98 5.97 8.84 -0.86
CA LEU A 98 6.44 10.14 -1.37
C LEU A 98 7.98 10.25 -1.45
N GLY A 99 8.72 9.26 -0.92
CA GLY A 99 10.17 9.36 -0.82
C GLY A 99 10.61 10.43 0.16
N ALA A 100 11.53 11.28 -0.25
CA ALA A 100 12.08 12.35 0.59
C ALA A 100 11.18 13.60 0.68
N SER A 101 10.08 13.66 -0.07
CA SER A 101 9.18 14.81 -0.07
C SER A 101 8.28 14.80 1.17
N PRO A 102 8.19 15.90 1.94
CA PRO A 102 7.24 15.99 3.03
C PRO A 102 5.81 16.13 2.50
N GLY A 103 4.83 15.60 3.24
CA GLY A 103 3.42 15.80 2.93
C GLY A 103 2.60 14.52 2.93
N ASN A 104 1.41 14.61 2.33
CA ASN A 104 0.49 13.51 2.23
C ASN A 104 0.68 12.75 0.92
N ALA A 105 0.87 11.44 1.03
CA ALA A 105 0.83 10.52 -0.09
C ALA A 105 -0.63 10.29 -0.47
N CYS A 106 -1.12 10.99 -1.50
CA CYS A 106 -2.49 10.89 -1.99
C CYS A 106 -2.55 10.21 -3.34
N VAL A 107 -3.43 9.21 -3.46
CA VAL A 107 -3.72 8.51 -4.70
C VAL A 107 -5.22 8.58 -5.02
N ASP A 108 -5.56 8.59 -6.30
CA ASP A 108 -6.94 8.43 -6.75
C ASP A 108 -7.36 6.96 -6.76
N GLY A 109 -6.40 6.07 -6.66
CA GLY A 109 -6.58 4.64 -6.49
C GLY A 109 -5.30 3.86 -6.75
N PHE A 110 -5.32 2.59 -6.36
CA PHE A 110 -4.34 1.60 -6.78
C PHE A 110 -4.98 0.68 -7.81
N GLU A 111 -4.20 0.26 -8.78
CA GLU A 111 -4.60 -0.70 -9.80
C GLU A 111 -3.68 -1.91 -9.71
N ILE A 112 -4.27 -3.12 -9.67
CA ILE A 112 -3.53 -4.38 -9.79
C ILE A 112 -4.02 -5.15 -11.01
N ALA A 113 -3.11 -5.91 -11.62
CA ALA A 113 -3.40 -6.81 -12.73
C ALA A 113 -2.68 -8.14 -12.52
N TYR A 114 -3.38 -9.24 -12.72
CA TYR A 114 -2.85 -10.60 -12.64
C TYR A 114 -3.56 -11.54 -13.63
N ARG A 115 -3.09 -12.77 -13.76
CA ARG A 115 -3.74 -13.81 -14.57
C ARG A 115 -4.30 -14.92 -13.69
N GLU A 116 -5.51 -15.34 -14.04
CA GLU A 116 -6.23 -16.43 -13.41
C GLU A 116 -6.96 -17.22 -14.49
N ASN A 117 -6.72 -18.52 -14.58
CA ASN A 117 -7.33 -19.42 -15.59
C ASN A 117 -7.17 -18.89 -17.02
N GLY A 118 -5.97 -18.42 -17.35
CA GLY A 118 -5.62 -17.86 -18.67
C GLY A 118 -6.21 -16.45 -18.94
N ARG A 119 -6.98 -15.88 -18.03
CA ARG A 119 -7.62 -14.57 -18.19
C ARG A 119 -6.88 -13.49 -17.38
N ARG A 120 -6.79 -12.30 -17.97
CA ARG A 120 -6.31 -11.12 -17.25
C ARG A 120 -7.42 -10.56 -16.38
N VAL A 121 -7.14 -10.41 -15.09
CA VAL A 121 -8.01 -9.76 -14.10
C VAL A 121 -7.37 -8.42 -13.73
N VAL A 122 -8.17 -7.37 -13.70
CA VAL A 122 -7.76 -6.02 -13.25
C VAL A 122 -8.68 -5.61 -12.10
N ARG A 123 -8.10 -5.09 -11.03
CA ARG A 123 -8.86 -4.57 -9.88
C ARG A 123 -8.33 -3.21 -9.50
N ASN A 124 -9.24 -2.34 -9.10
CA ASN A 124 -8.93 -0.97 -8.67
C ASN A 124 -9.43 -0.74 -7.25
N SER A 125 -8.70 0.08 -6.48
CA SER A 125 -9.19 0.62 -5.21
C SER A 125 -9.78 2.02 -5.43
N GLY A 126 -10.48 2.52 -4.42
CA GLY A 126 -10.85 3.93 -4.34
C GLY A 126 -9.68 4.82 -3.92
N PRO A 127 -9.92 6.15 -3.84
CA PRO A 127 -8.93 7.14 -3.42
C PRO A 127 -8.51 6.94 -1.96
N ASN A 128 -7.25 7.24 -1.68
CA ASN A 128 -6.69 7.17 -0.34
C ASN A 128 -5.60 8.23 -0.14
N CYS A 129 -5.46 8.72 1.10
CA CYS A 129 -4.42 9.66 1.50
C CYS A 129 -3.91 9.29 2.90
N ALA A 130 -2.59 9.35 3.08
CA ALA A 130 -1.96 9.21 4.39
C ALA A 130 -0.64 9.99 4.42
N LEU A 131 -0.12 10.26 5.61
CA LEU A 131 1.15 10.95 5.78
C LEU A 131 2.29 10.07 5.26
N TYR A 132 3.10 10.58 4.33
CA TYR A 132 4.27 9.95 3.69
C TYR A 132 4.01 8.68 2.88
N ARG A 133 3.06 7.83 3.28
CA ARG A 133 2.81 6.54 2.64
C ARG A 133 1.34 6.18 2.71
N THR A 134 0.74 5.81 1.59
CA THR A 134 -0.60 5.24 1.53
C THR A 134 -0.57 3.81 0.99
N THR A 135 -1.49 2.96 1.46
CA THR A 135 -1.53 1.54 1.11
C THR A 135 -2.94 1.06 0.87
N HIS A 136 -3.08 0.00 0.05
CA HIS A 136 -4.32 -0.74 -0.11
C HIS A 136 -4.05 -2.23 -0.27
N THR A 137 -4.89 -3.07 0.34
CA THR A 137 -4.79 -4.53 0.27
C THR A 137 -5.98 -5.10 -0.49
N PHE A 138 -5.69 -5.88 -1.52
CA PHE A 138 -6.66 -6.62 -2.31
C PHE A 138 -6.65 -8.09 -1.87
N GLN A 139 -7.73 -8.58 -1.27
CA GLN A 139 -7.88 -10.00 -0.97
C GLN A 139 -8.07 -10.77 -2.28
N VAL A 140 -7.29 -11.83 -2.44
CA VAL A 140 -7.27 -12.66 -3.66
C VAL A 140 -7.73 -14.06 -3.35
N ASP A 141 -7.13 -14.74 -2.37
CA ASP A 141 -7.49 -16.05 -1.83
C ASP A 141 -7.70 -17.14 -2.90
N ARG A 142 -6.77 -17.23 -3.85
CA ARG A 142 -6.85 -18.18 -4.98
C ARG A 142 -5.52 -18.49 -5.64
N ASN A 143 -5.51 -19.53 -6.47
CA ASN A 143 -4.37 -19.83 -7.32
C ASN A 143 -4.37 -18.92 -8.54
N LEU A 144 -3.21 -18.33 -8.80
CA LEU A 144 -2.92 -17.58 -10.02
C LEU A 144 -2.19 -18.50 -11.03
N ASP A 145 -2.13 -18.06 -12.29
CA ASP A 145 -1.42 -18.80 -13.31
C ASP A 145 0.09 -18.80 -13.00
N SER A 146 0.71 -19.99 -13.06
CA SER A 146 2.16 -20.11 -12.89
C SER A 146 2.90 -19.35 -13.99
N ASP A 147 4.10 -18.84 -13.66
CA ASP A 147 4.95 -18.06 -14.55
C ASP A 147 4.29 -16.79 -15.12
N SER A 148 3.11 -16.42 -14.59
CA SER A 148 2.45 -15.17 -14.91
C SER A 148 2.96 -14.04 -14.01
N GLN A 149 2.73 -12.81 -14.47
CA GLN A 149 3.06 -11.61 -13.68
C GLN A 149 1.85 -11.11 -12.90
N VAL A 150 2.10 -10.75 -11.64
CA VAL A 150 1.26 -9.86 -10.84
C VAL A 150 1.89 -8.49 -10.91
N CYS A 151 1.14 -7.50 -11.37
CA CYS A 151 1.59 -6.12 -11.48
C CYS A 151 0.67 -5.18 -10.73
N GLY A 152 1.23 -4.09 -10.21
CA GLY A 152 0.45 -3.05 -9.54
C GLY A 152 1.04 -1.67 -9.75
N ARG A 153 0.19 -0.63 -9.71
CA ARG A 153 0.58 0.77 -9.78
C ARG A 153 -0.36 1.65 -8.97
N ALA A 154 0.12 2.83 -8.58
CA ALA A 154 -0.71 3.89 -8.03
C ALA A 154 -1.10 4.90 -9.11
N HIS A 155 -2.31 5.41 -9.04
CA HIS A 155 -2.75 6.62 -9.73
C HIS A 155 -2.58 7.78 -8.76
N VAL A 156 -1.44 8.48 -8.86
CA VAL A 156 -1.07 9.55 -7.91
C VAL A 156 -1.90 10.79 -8.22
N ARG A 157 -2.54 11.33 -7.21
CA ARG A 157 -3.35 12.55 -7.34
C ARG A 157 -2.51 13.69 -7.89
N SER A 158 -3.02 14.38 -8.91
CA SER A 158 -2.36 15.50 -9.63
C SER A 158 -1.12 15.13 -10.44
N ALA A 159 -0.68 13.85 -10.44
CA ALA A 159 0.52 13.41 -11.16
C ALA A 159 0.27 12.22 -12.10
N GLY A 160 -0.89 11.60 -12.01
CA GLY A 160 -1.31 10.52 -12.90
C GLY A 160 -0.80 9.13 -12.52
N ALA A 161 -0.84 8.21 -13.46
CA ALA A 161 -0.46 6.82 -13.23
C ALA A 161 1.07 6.67 -13.08
N GLY A 162 1.47 5.97 -12.03
CA GLY A 162 2.86 5.54 -11.85
C GLY A 162 3.24 4.36 -12.76
N ASN A 163 4.51 4.00 -12.73
CA ASN A 163 5.01 2.81 -13.41
C ASN A 163 4.48 1.54 -12.74
N TRP A 164 4.39 0.46 -13.50
CA TRP A 164 4.02 -0.85 -12.99
C TRP A 164 5.17 -1.47 -12.18
N ALA A 165 4.90 -1.85 -10.94
CA ALA A 165 5.72 -2.79 -10.18
C ALA A 165 5.20 -4.20 -10.45
N CYS A 166 6.06 -5.13 -10.85
CA CYS A 166 5.65 -6.48 -11.24
C CYS A 166 6.48 -7.55 -10.53
N ILE A 167 5.83 -8.67 -10.23
CA ILE A 167 6.43 -9.88 -9.65
C ILE A 167 5.96 -11.08 -10.48
N THR A 168 6.85 -12.05 -10.71
CA THR A 168 6.48 -13.31 -11.38
C THR A 168 6.09 -14.36 -10.35
N ILE A 169 4.92 -14.95 -10.50
CA ILE A 169 4.42 -16.06 -9.69
C ILE A 169 5.16 -17.34 -10.11
N LYS A 170 5.75 -18.02 -9.14
CA LYS A 170 6.46 -19.28 -9.32
C LYS A 170 5.75 -20.40 -8.54
N PRO A 171 5.69 -21.64 -9.09
CA PRO A 171 5.13 -22.79 -8.38
C PRO A 171 5.92 -23.18 -7.13
#